data_a9eb04345d69088ff3dd120b1eee6bde
#
_entry.id   a9eb04345d69088ff3dd120b1eee6bde
#
_cell.length_a   1.000
_cell.length_b   1.000
_cell.length_c   1.000
_cell.angle_alpha   90.00
_cell.angle_beta   90.00
_cell.angle_gamma   90.00
#
_symmetry.space_group_name_H-M   'P 1'
#
loop_
_entity.id
_entity.type
_entity.pdbx_description
1 polymer ?
#
loop_
_entity_poly.entity_id
_entity_poly.type
_entity_poly.pdbx_seq_one_letter_code
_entity_poly.pdbx_strand_id
1 'polypeptide(L)'
;MLLIDRLEEPPDIRLVLPGSKSITNRALVTAALASGESVLSGALFADDTFAMVDCLRKFGVGITIDPDSSTMIIKGSGGTLIAPDETLWVNQSGTTARFCVPLAALVGSDVVIDGDQQIKSRPHRELFDAMTSLGVKIEYLQAPYQFPVRVNGDQLSGGEITLGGETSSQFLSAMLLSAPLFKEELHIVTEGNLVSTPYVDMTLAVMKAFGVRVTEHSGQQYSTPIGGYVATEYQVEPDASAASYFFAAAAVSGGKIGVEGLGSFSIQGDVHFLDILEKMGAKVIRSDDSLTVCGPDELSGVDVSMSLISDTVPTLAAIAPFATGPVTIRDVAFISNKESDRISALITELSNLGIQAKKVDTGLIVYPGTPQGGIVNSYDDHRIAMSFSIMGLFTSGVIVHPHQCVEKTFPEFYEVLDQIRMRGDGNLSLLAIDGPAGSGKSTLAKYLAKQLELEYLDTGAMYRSVAAVTIKSGTDLGDKNAVAEIAERILIEFDGDKIFVDGENMTKIIRGTDVNAAVSEVSANPGVRAVMRRRQRAWARARGGGVLE
;
A
#
# COMPACT_ATOMS: atom_id res chain seq x y z
N MET A 1 -3.66 -15.88 9.22
CA MET A 1 -3.12 -16.82 8.24
C MET A 1 -4.00 -16.82 7.01
N LEU A 2 -3.42 -16.77 5.82
CA LEU A 2 -4.15 -16.79 4.56
C LEU A 2 -3.51 -17.83 3.63
N LEU A 3 -4.25 -18.85 3.24
CA LEU A 3 -3.84 -19.77 2.20
C LEU A 3 -3.97 -19.07 0.84
N ILE A 4 -2.93 -19.15 0.04
CA ILE A 4 -2.95 -18.60 -1.32
C ILE A 4 -3.35 -19.73 -2.28
N ASP A 5 -4.48 -19.52 -2.95
CA ASP A 5 -4.92 -20.44 -3.97
C ASP A 5 -4.13 -20.25 -5.27
N ARG A 6 -3.89 -21.33 -5.98
CA ARG A 6 -3.12 -21.31 -7.22
C ARG A 6 -3.84 -20.60 -8.36
N LEU A 7 -3.04 -20.06 -9.25
CA LEU A 7 -3.48 -19.61 -10.57
C LEU A 7 -3.86 -20.84 -11.41
N GLU A 8 -5.05 -20.83 -11.99
CA GLU A 8 -5.54 -21.96 -12.80
C GLU A 8 -5.05 -21.88 -14.25
N GLU A 9 -5.05 -20.67 -14.81
CA GLU A 9 -4.63 -20.40 -16.20
C GLU A 9 -3.84 -19.09 -16.27
N PRO A 10 -2.95 -18.91 -17.27
CA PRO A 10 -2.26 -17.64 -17.48
C PRO A 10 -3.25 -16.48 -17.64
N PRO A 11 -3.10 -15.37 -16.92
CA PRO A 11 -4.03 -14.24 -17.00
C PRO A 11 -3.83 -13.45 -18.31
N ASP A 12 -4.91 -12.90 -18.85
CA ASP A 12 -4.88 -11.78 -19.82
C ASP A 12 -5.84 -10.71 -19.32
N ILE A 13 -5.31 -9.72 -18.58
CA ILE A 13 -6.12 -8.73 -17.87
C ILE A 13 -5.45 -7.37 -17.82
N ARG A 14 -6.27 -6.33 -17.72
CA ARG A 14 -5.86 -4.98 -17.36
C ARG A 14 -6.34 -4.67 -15.95
N LEU A 15 -5.45 -4.06 -15.16
CA LEU A 15 -5.68 -3.71 -13.77
C LEU A 15 -5.66 -2.20 -13.58
N VAL A 16 -6.55 -1.71 -12.74
CA VAL A 16 -6.45 -0.38 -12.13
C VAL A 16 -5.97 -0.58 -10.71
N LEU A 17 -4.81 -0.01 -10.40
CA LEU A 17 -4.18 -0.14 -9.09
C LEU A 17 -4.34 1.13 -8.27
N PRO A 18 -4.24 1.04 -6.94
CA PRO A 18 -4.29 2.23 -6.08
C PRO A 18 -3.11 3.16 -6.37
N GLY A 19 -3.30 4.43 -5.99
CA GLY A 19 -2.28 5.45 -6.16
C GLY A 19 -0.99 5.17 -5.40
N SER A 20 0.11 5.75 -5.89
CA SER A 20 1.42 5.60 -5.27
C SER A 20 1.44 6.18 -3.85
N LYS A 21 1.78 5.34 -2.86
CA LYS A 21 2.01 5.76 -1.48
C LYS A 21 3.04 6.89 -1.40
N SER A 22 4.14 6.70 -2.11
CA SER A 22 5.27 7.61 -2.07
C SER A 22 4.95 8.98 -2.67
N ILE A 23 4.15 9.01 -3.74
CA ILE A 23 3.67 10.25 -4.34
C ILE A 23 2.60 10.88 -3.44
N THR A 24 1.61 10.10 -2.96
CA THR A 24 0.54 10.61 -2.10
C THR A 24 1.10 11.32 -0.86
N ASN A 25 2.05 10.72 -0.14
CA ASN A 25 2.63 11.35 1.03
C ASN A 25 3.39 12.64 0.72
N ARG A 26 4.10 12.72 -0.42
CA ARG A 26 4.78 13.94 -0.87
C ARG A 26 3.79 15.03 -1.26
N ALA A 27 2.78 14.66 -2.03
CA ALA A 27 1.73 15.59 -2.46
C ALA A 27 0.91 16.11 -1.26
N LEU A 28 0.65 15.26 -0.24
CA LEU A 28 0.01 15.68 1.01
C LEU A 28 0.83 16.75 1.74
N VAL A 29 2.15 16.54 1.87
CA VAL A 29 3.02 17.53 2.54
C VAL A 29 3.10 18.82 1.75
N THR A 30 3.32 18.77 0.43
CA THR A 30 3.38 19.99 -0.40
C THR A 30 2.06 20.75 -0.42
N ALA A 31 0.92 20.03 -0.54
CA ALA A 31 -0.41 20.62 -0.49
C ALA A 31 -0.73 21.25 0.89
N ALA A 32 -0.31 20.58 1.98
CA ALA A 32 -0.49 21.08 3.34
C ALA A 32 0.26 22.39 3.59
N LEU A 33 1.44 22.53 2.99
CA LEU A 33 2.28 23.72 3.09
C LEU A 33 1.93 24.81 2.06
N ALA A 34 1.13 24.50 1.03
CA ALA A 34 0.76 25.43 -0.02
C ALA A 34 -0.20 26.52 0.46
N SER A 35 -0.24 27.63 -0.28
CA SER A 35 -1.26 28.66 -0.11
C SER A 35 -2.47 28.35 -0.98
N GLY A 36 -3.64 28.12 -0.38
CA GLY A 36 -4.90 27.83 -1.08
C GLY A 36 -5.36 26.38 -0.92
N GLU A 37 -6.27 25.95 -1.78
CA GLU A 37 -6.87 24.62 -1.75
C GLU A 37 -6.32 23.76 -2.89
N SER A 38 -5.80 22.60 -2.57
CA SER A 38 -5.29 21.60 -3.52
C SER A 38 -6.23 20.41 -3.60
N VAL A 39 -6.32 19.80 -4.78
CA VAL A 39 -7.08 18.56 -5.01
C VAL A 39 -6.11 17.46 -5.46
N LEU A 40 -6.01 16.39 -4.70
CA LEU A 40 -5.23 15.21 -5.07
C LEU A 40 -6.19 14.12 -5.56
N SER A 41 -6.13 13.79 -6.86
CA SER A 41 -6.92 12.71 -7.46
C SER A 41 -6.08 11.43 -7.58
N GLY A 42 -6.71 10.27 -7.45
CA GLY A 42 -6.02 8.97 -7.45
C GLY A 42 -5.14 8.76 -6.22
N ALA A 43 -5.39 9.47 -5.13
CA ALA A 43 -4.63 9.34 -3.88
C ALA A 43 -4.79 7.94 -3.27
N LEU A 44 -3.75 7.45 -2.60
CA LEU A 44 -3.82 6.20 -1.86
C LEU A 44 -4.55 6.39 -0.52
N PHE A 45 -5.43 5.44 -0.20
CA PHE A 45 -6.12 5.30 1.08
C PHE A 45 -5.65 4.02 1.79
N ALA A 46 -4.58 4.14 2.58
CA ALA A 46 -3.96 3.05 3.32
C ALA A 46 -3.38 3.58 4.63
N ASP A 47 -2.99 2.71 5.55
CA ASP A 47 -2.52 3.09 6.89
C ASP A 47 -1.37 4.12 6.86
N ASP A 48 -0.40 3.95 5.95
CA ASP A 48 0.74 4.88 5.82
C ASP A 48 0.31 6.30 5.41
N THR A 49 -0.73 6.44 4.56
CA THR A 49 -1.23 7.74 4.11
C THR A 49 -2.21 8.33 5.12
N PHE A 50 -3.01 7.51 5.81
CA PHE A 50 -3.84 7.99 6.91
C PHE A 50 -3.00 8.52 8.07
N ALA A 51 -1.87 7.88 8.41
CA ALA A 51 -0.95 8.40 9.41
C ALA A 51 -0.44 9.81 9.05
N MET A 52 -0.14 10.08 7.77
CA MET A 52 0.25 11.41 7.29
C MET A 52 -0.91 12.40 7.40
N VAL A 53 -2.11 12.02 6.96
CA VAL A 53 -3.32 12.87 7.06
C VAL A 53 -3.59 13.26 8.51
N ASP A 54 -3.51 12.32 9.44
CA ASP A 54 -3.76 12.57 10.85
C ASP A 54 -2.71 13.52 11.46
N CYS A 55 -1.44 13.34 11.14
CA CYS A 55 -0.38 14.26 11.57
C CYS A 55 -0.60 15.66 10.99
N LEU A 56 -0.92 15.78 9.70
CA LEU A 56 -1.17 17.10 9.08
C LEU A 56 -2.41 17.79 9.65
N ARG A 57 -3.48 17.04 9.95
CA ARG A 57 -4.66 17.60 10.64
C ARG A 57 -4.30 18.13 12.03
N LYS A 58 -3.43 17.43 12.77
CA LYS A 58 -2.92 17.91 14.06
C LYS A 58 -2.07 19.18 13.94
N PHE A 59 -1.40 19.38 12.81
CA PHE A 59 -0.74 20.65 12.47
C PHE A 59 -1.71 21.75 12.02
N GLY A 60 -3.04 21.53 12.08
CA GLY A 60 -4.07 22.49 11.74
C GLY A 60 -4.48 22.52 10.27
N VAL A 61 -4.01 21.58 9.45
CA VAL A 61 -4.36 21.52 8.02
C VAL A 61 -5.75 20.91 7.83
N GLY A 62 -6.61 21.60 7.10
CA GLY A 62 -7.94 21.09 6.75
C GLY A 62 -7.86 20.07 5.63
N ILE A 63 -8.20 18.80 5.90
CA ILE A 63 -8.17 17.73 4.89
C ILE A 63 -9.52 17.02 4.86
N THR A 64 -10.15 17.05 3.70
CA THR A 64 -11.35 16.24 3.39
C THR A 64 -10.94 15.08 2.50
N ILE A 65 -11.43 13.89 2.81
CA ILE A 65 -11.13 12.66 2.05
C ILE A 65 -12.42 12.09 1.47
N ASP A 66 -12.36 11.65 0.22
CA ASP A 66 -13.42 10.93 -0.49
C ASP A 66 -12.85 9.64 -1.06
N PRO A 67 -12.99 8.51 -0.35
CA PRO A 67 -12.47 7.22 -0.79
C PRO A 67 -13.14 6.71 -2.08
N ASP A 68 -14.42 7.03 -2.30
CA ASP A 68 -15.17 6.53 -3.46
C ASP A 68 -14.64 7.12 -4.77
N SER A 69 -14.20 8.38 -4.77
CA SER A 69 -13.56 9.03 -5.92
C SER A 69 -12.03 9.00 -5.87
N SER A 70 -11.43 8.36 -4.87
CA SER A 70 -9.98 8.38 -4.60
C SER A 70 -9.41 9.80 -4.57
N THR A 71 -10.14 10.74 -3.93
CA THR A 71 -9.80 12.16 -3.91
C THR A 71 -9.58 12.68 -2.50
N MET A 72 -8.56 13.53 -2.34
CA MET A 72 -8.31 14.29 -1.12
C MET A 72 -8.30 15.79 -1.46
N ILE A 73 -9.03 16.61 -0.66
CA ILE A 73 -9.03 18.06 -0.76
C ILE A 73 -8.31 18.63 0.44
N ILE A 74 -7.24 19.40 0.21
CA ILE A 74 -6.36 19.91 1.23
C ILE A 74 -6.42 21.45 1.23
N LYS A 75 -6.89 22.04 2.32
CA LYS A 75 -6.80 23.47 2.58
C LYS A 75 -5.44 23.77 3.20
N GLY A 76 -4.50 24.16 2.36
CA GLY A 76 -3.13 24.39 2.76
C GLY A 76 -2.97 25.56 3.73
N SER A 77 -1.93 25.47 4.55
CA SER A 77 -1.63 26.39 5.66
C SER A 77 -0.91 27.67 5.21
N GLY A 78 -0.45 27.75 3.95
CA GLY A 78 0.44 28.82 3.50
C GLY A 78 1.76 28.85 4.27
N GLY A 79 2.19 27.72 4.81
CA GLY A 79 3.40 27.57 5.61
C GLY A 79 3.23 27.86 7.10
N THR A 80 2.04 28.22 7.57
CA THR A 80 1.78 28.45 9.00
C THR A 80 1.14 27.22 9.62
N LEU A 81 1.94 26.41 10.30
CA LEU A 81 1.49 25.23 11.03
C LEU A 81 1.17 25.57 12.48
N ILE A 82 0.21 24.86 13.07
CA ILE A 82 -0.20 25.01 14.47
C ILE A 82 0.49 23.93 15.30
N ALA A 83 0.94 24.28 16.52
CA ALA A 83 1.48 23.31 17.45
C ALA A 83 0.39 22.28 17.85
N PRO A 84 0.63 20.98 17.68
CA PRO A 84 -0.29 19.97 18.16
C PRO A 84 -0.36 19.95 19.69
N ASP A 85 -1.56 19.83 20.25
CA ASP A 85 -1.77 19.64 21.69
C ASP A 85 -1.42 18.21 22.14
N GLU A 86 -1.30 17.27 21.21
CA GLU A 86 -1.04 15.85 21.43
C GLU A 86 0.17 15.37 20.65
N THR A 87 0.73 14.23 21.09
CA THR A 87 1.79 13.53 20.36
C THR A 87 1.33 13.21 18.92
N LEU A 88 2.20 13.50 17.96
CA LEU A 88 2.05 13.01 16.59
C LEU A 88 2.37 11.52 16.56
N TRP A 89 1.34 10.72 16.39
CA TRP A 89 1.48 9.27 16.31
C TRP A 89 1.58 8.84 14.84
N VAL A 90 2.74 8.33 14.44
CA VAL A 90 3.05 8.02 13.04
C VAL A 90 2.80 6.55 12.66
N ASN A 91 2.20 5.75 13.54
CA ASN A 91 2.00 4.30 13.37
C ASN A 91 3.32 3.61 12.98
N GLN A 92 3.30 2.81 11.91
CA GLN A 92 4.47 2.15 11.30
C GLN A 92 5.01 2.91 10.09
N SER A 93 4.54 4.13 9.82
CA SER A 93 4.90 4.89 8.63
C SER A 93 6.25 5.57 8.74
N GLY A 94 7.28 4.97 8.15
CA GLY A 94 8.63 5.56 8.11
C GLY A 94 8.68 6.87 7.32
N THR A 95 7.83 7.02 6.31
CA THR A 95 7.72 8.25 5.52
C THR A 95 7.13 9.37 6.37
N THR A 96 6.02 9.11 7.05
CA THR A 96 5.37 10.06 7.95
C THR A 96 6.30 10.47 9.09
N ALA A 97 6.96 9.50 9.74
CA ALA A 97 7.90 9.78 10.83
C ALA A 97 9.00 10.76 10.40
N ARG A 98 9.60 10.53 9.23
CA ARG A 98 10.71 11.35 8.72
C ARG A 98 10.27 12.70 8.20
N PHE A 99 9.13 12.77 7.52
CA PHE A 99 8.60 14.04 6.98
C PHE A 99 8.06 14.95 8.09
N CYS A 100 7.50 14.38 9.17
CA CYS A 100 7.00 15.15 10.30
C CYS A 100 8.11 15.83 11.13
N VAL A 101 9.36 15.36 11.10
CA VAL A 101 10.45 15.99 11.88
C VAL A 101 10.71 17.44 11.43
N PRO A 102 11.01 17.73 10.14
CA PRO A 102 11.18 19.12 9.71
C PRO A 102 9.86 19.91 9.74
N LEU A 103 8.68 19.27 9.53
CA LEU A 103 7.39 19.96 9.71
C LEU A 103 7.18 20.42 11.15
N ALA A 104 7.52 19.59 12.14
CA ALA A 104 7.47 19.94 13.55
C ALA A 104 8.40 21.12 13.87
N ALA A 105 9.57 21.17 13.24
CA ALA A 105 10.49 22.30 13.42
C ALA A 105 9.95 23.62 12.85
N LEU A 106 9.12 23.60 11.81
CA LEU A 106 8.48 24.81 11.27
C LEU A 106 7.49 25.46 12.23
N VAL A 107 6.96 24.72 13.21
CA VAL A 107 6.02 25.24 14.21
C VAL A 107 6.67 26.24 15.16
N GLY A 108 7.99 26.11 15.43
CA GLY A 108 8.73 26.97 16.35
C GLY A 108 8.43 26.79 17.84
N SER A 109 7.77 25.69 18.22
CA SER A 109 7.49 25.27 19.60
C SER A 109 7.65 23.76 19.74
N ASP A 110 7.52 23.26 20.98
CA ASP A 110 7.69 21.83 21.25
C ASP A 110 6.63 20.97 20.56
N VAL A 111 7.06 19.99 19.78
CA VAL A 111 6.22 18.96 19.16
C VAL A 111 6.79 17.59 19.48
N VAL A 112 5.97 16.70 20.05
CA VAL A 112 6.36 15.32 20.31
C VAL A 112 5.92 14.41 19.18
N ILE A 113 6.86 13.59 18.66
CA ILE A 113 6.61 12.60 17.62
C ILE A 113 6.92 11.22 18.19
N ASP A 114 6.01 10.27 18.04
CA ASP A 114 6.18 8.87 18.43
C ASP A 114 5.50 7.94 17.42
N GLY A 115 5.83 6.67 17.48
CA GLY A 115 5.27 5.62 16.66
C GLY A 115 5.40 4.27 17.33
N ASP A 116 5.04 3.23 16.65
CA ASP A 116 5.17 1.88 17.19
C ASP A 116 6.63 1.37 17.21
N GLN A 117 6.81 0.13 17.71
CA GLN A 117 8.14 -0.44 17.91
C GLN A 117 8.96 -0.53 16.61
N GLN A 118 8.30 -0.71 15.47
CA GLN A 118 8.97 -0.82 14.17
C GLN A 118 9.67 0.51 13.77
N ILE A 119 9.04 1.65 14.08
CA ILE A 119 9.62 2.98 13.85
C ILE A 119 10.79 3.25 14.79
N LYS A 120 10.64 2.86 16.07
CA LYS A 120 11.68 3.06 17.09
C LYS A 120 12.98 2.32 16.76
N SER A 121 12.89 1.17 16.10
CA SER A 121 14.06 0.35 15.73
C SER A 121 14.82 0.83 14.48
N ARG A 122 14.26 1.74 13.68
CA ARG A 122 14.87 2.22 12.44
C ARG A 122 15.92 3.31 12.70
N PRO A 123 16.94 3.45 11.80
CA PRO A 123 17.91 4.54 11.90
C PRO A 123 17.30 5.89 11.52
N HIS A 124 17.58 6.93 12.33
CA HIS A 124 17.15 8.31 12.10
C HIS A 124 18.25 9.34 12.33
N ARG A 125 19.49 8.89 12.64
CA ARG A 125 20.62 9.73 13.05
C ARG A 125 20.89 10.86 12.06
N GLU A 126 21.03 10.54 10.79
CA GLU A 126 21.39 11.53 9.75
C GLU A 126 20.38 12.67 9.66
N LEU A 127 19.08 12.36 9.78
CA LEU A 127 18.05 13.39 9.77
C LEU A 127 18.11 14.26 11.03
N PHE A 128 18.29 13.65 12.19
CA PHE A 128 18.34 14.39 13.45
C PHE A 128 19.60 15.25 13.55
N ASP A 129 20.75 14.76 13.10
CA ASP A 129 22.01 15.51 13.05
C ASP A 129 21.89 16.70 12.09
N ALA A 130 21.30 16.50 10.89
CA ALA A 130 21.05 17.57 9.92
C ALA A 130 20.12 18.65 10.50
N MET A 131 19.01 18.28 11.13
CA MET A 131 18.10 19.23 11.78
C MET A 131 18.78 19.99 12.94
N THR A 132 19.61 19.30 13.72
CA THR A 132 20.36 19.91 14.83
C THR A 132 21.39 20.93 14.31
N SER A 133 22.06 20.65 13.17
CA SER A 133 23.01 21.60 12.54
C SER A 133 22.33 22.89 12.06
N LEU A 134 21.03 22.83 11.76
CA LEU A 134 20.21 23.99 11.41
C LEU A 134 19.59 24.71 12.63
N GLY A 135 20.03 24.37 13.85
CA GLY A 135 19.58 25.01 15.09
C GLY A 135 18.32 24.41 15.72
N VAL A 136 17.82 23.30 15.19
CA VAL A 136 16.67 22.61 15.78
C VAL A 136 17.10 21.83 17.04
N LYS A 137 16.35 22.00 18.12
CA LYS A 137 16.56 21.23 19.35
C LYS A 137 15.78 19.92 19.25
N ILE A 138 16.49 18.80 19.40
CA ILE A 138 15.88 17.45 19.44
C ILE A 138 16.22 16.82 20.77
N GLU A 139 15.18 16.56 21.57
CA GLU A 139 15.27 15.83 22.84
C GLU A 139 14.83 14.38 22.61
N TYR A 140 15.69 13.43 22.90
CA TYR A 140 15.39 12.01 22.85
C TYR A 140 14.68 11.59 24.14
N LEU A 141 13.41 11.20 24.06
CA LEU A 141 12.60 10.88 25.23
C LEU A 141 12.82 9.44 25.75
N GLN A 142 13.49 8.59 24.95
CA GLN A 142 13.89 7.24 25.34
C GLN A 142 15.36 6.99 25.00
N ALA A 143 15.66 6.45 23.83
CA ALA A 143 17.03 6.14 23.40
C ALA A 143 17.56 7.18 22.41
N PRO A 144 18.87 7.46 22.39
CA PRO A 144 19.47 8.38 21.42
C PRO A 144 19.16 7.98 19.98
N TYR A 145 18.80 8.96 19.15
CA TYR A 145 18.49 8.80 17.72
C TYR A 145 17.29 7.92 17.40
N GLN A 146 16.42 7.67 18.39
CA GLN A 146 15.19 6.89 18.25
C GLN A 146 13.97 7.72 18.66
N PHE A 147 12.81 7.43 18.08
CA PHE A 147 11.54 7.92 18.60
C PHE A 147 11.21 7.23 19.95
N PRO A 148 10.45 7.90 20.86
CA PRO A 148 9.87 9.23 20.70
C PRO A 148 10.90 10.35 20.83
N VAL A 149 10.67 11.45 20.09
CA VAL A 149 11.49 12.66 20.16
C VAL A 149 10.60 13.89 20.39
N ARG A 150 11.16 14.90 21.08
CA ARG A 150 10.61 16.25 21.11
C ARG A 150 11.44 17.14 20.20
N VAL A 151 10.78 17.82 19.26
CA VAL A 151 11.38 18.70 18.26
C VAL A 151 10.95 20.14 18.56
N ASN A 152 11.91 21.04 18.60
CA ASN A 152 11.66 22.49 18.75
C ASN A 152 12.53 23.25 17.74
N GLY A 153 11.90 23.97 16.86
CA GLY A 153 12.51 24.69 15.75
C GLY A 153 12.53 26.20 15.90
N ASP A 154 12.47 26.75 17.13
CA ASP A 154 12.48 28.20 17.37
C ASP A 154 13.69 28.90 16.74
N GLN A 155 14.81 28.20 16.58
CA GLN A 155 16.05 28.68 15.99
C GLN A 155 16.30 28.16 14.56
N LEU A 156 15.31 27.47 13.94
CA LEU A 156 15.46 26.98 12.56
C LEU A 156 15.67 28.16 11.60
N SER A 157 16.77 28.15 10.84
CA SER A 157 17.06 29.19 9.84
C SER A 157 17.05 28.64 8.42
N GLY A 158 17.96 27.80 8.07
CA GLY A 158 18.38 27.34 6.76
C GLY A 158 19.91 27.28 6.71
N GLY A 159 20.50 27.33 5.54
CA GLY A 159 21.96 27.31 5.35
C GLY A 159 22.44 26.02 4.71
N GLU A 160 23.68 25.60 5.02
CA GLU A 160 24.31 24.42 4.43
C GLU A 160 24.26 23.23 5.39
N ILE A 161 23.92 22.06 4.87
CA ILE A 161 23.97 20.78 5.59
C ILE A 161 24.63 19.70 4.75
N THR A 162 25.19 18.71 5.46
CA THR A 162 25.67 17.46 4.87
C THR A 162 24.76 16.31 5.29
N LEU A 163 24.36 15.47 4.35
CA LEU A 163 23.57 14.27 4.59
C LEU A 163 24.28 13.02 4.07
N GLY A 164 24.36 11.97 4.87
CA GLY A 164 24.77 10.65 4.42
C GLY A 164 23.77 10.06 3.42
N GLY A 165 24.25 9.62 2.25
CA GLY A 165 23.41 9.08 1.19
C GLY A 165 23.11 7.57 1.29
N GLU A 166 23.82 6.84 2.15
CA GLU A 166 23.84 5.37 2.14
C GLU A 166 22.70 4.70 2.90
N THR A 167 22.00 5.45 3.77
CA THR A 167 20.98 4.89 4.66
C THR A 167 19.57 5.00 4.08
N SER A 168 19.15 6.20 3.67
CA SER A 168 17.80 6.43 3.17
C SER A 168 17.65 7.76 2.42
N SER A 169 17.17 7.72 1.19
CA SER A 169 16.76 8.90 0.42
C SER A 169 15.59 9.69 1.04
N GLN A 170 14.87 9.11 2.01
CA GLN A 170 13.77 9.80 2.70
C GLN A 170 14.25 10.95 3.60
N PHE A 171 15.50 10.91 4.10
CA PHE A 171 16.05 12.01 4.88
C PHE A 171 16.23 13.25 4.00
N LEU A 172 16.82 13.06 2.82
CA LEU A 172 16.95 14.14 1.81
C LEU A 172 15.57 14.65 1.38
N SER A 173 14.63 13.75 1.08
CA SER A 173 13.25 14.13 0.71
C SER A 173 12.56 14.93 1.81
N ALA A 174 12.72 14.57 3.08
CA ALA A 174 12.12 15.29 4.21
C ALA A 174 12.64 16.73 4.31
N MET A 175 13.94 16.91 4.15
CA MET A 175 14.58 18.22 4.17
C MET A 175 14.14 19.08 2.98
N LEU A 176 14.17 18.54 1.76
CA LEU A 176 13.77 19.24 0.54
C LEU A 176 12.31 19.73 0.62
N LEU A 177 11.36 18.87 1.05
CA LEU A 177 9.93 19.19 1.11
C LEU A 177 9.63 20.35 2.08
N SER A 178 10.39 20.50 3.15
CA SER A 178 10.14 21.53 4.16
C SER A 178 10.97 22.81 3.93
N ALA A 179 12.09 22.69 3.21
CA ALA A 179 13.06 23.77 3.00
C ALA A 179 12.48 25.07 2.38
N PRO A 180 11.47 25.04 1.46
CA PRO A 180 10.90 26.28 0.91
C PRO A 180 10.30 27.21 1.97
N LEU A 181 10.05 26.73 3.19
CA LEU A 181 9.49 27.48 4.31
C LEU A 181 10.52 27.84 5.38
N PHE A 182 11.80 27.54 5.15
CA PHE A 182 12.87 27.97 6.04
C PHE A 182 13.10 29.50 5.89
N LYS A 183 13.80 30.10 6.84
CA LYS A 183 14.11 31.54 6.81
C LYS A 183 15.14 31.90 5.74
N GLU A 184 16.02 30.95 5.40
CA GLU A 184 17.08 31.08 4.42
C GLU A 184 17.08 29.87 3.49
N GLU A 185 17.68 30.00 2.31
CA GLU A 185 17.86 28.87 1.39
C GLU A 185 18.59 27.70 2.05
N LEU A 186 18.18 26.49 1.69
CA LEU A 186 18.83 25.28 2.14
C LEU A 186 19.73 24.72 1.03
N HIS A 187 21.02 24.56 1.35
CA HIS A 187 22.00 23.89 0.52
C HIS A 187 22.35 22.54 1.11
N ILE A 188 22.12 21.47 0.37
CA ILE A 188 22.36 20.11 0.82
C ILE A 188 23.49 19.51 0.01
N VAL A 189 24.52 19.02 0.69
CA VAL A 189 25.58 18.20 0.13
C VAL A 189 25.35 16.77 0.58
N THR A 190 25.27 15.81 -0.35
CA THR A 190 25.20 14.40 0.02
C THR A 190 26.55 13.74 -0.03
N GLU A 191 26.89 12.96 1.00
CA GLU A 191 28.12 12.18 1.08
C GLU A 191 27.84 10.69 0.85
N GLY A 192 28.80 10.01 0.20
CA GLY A 192 28.67 8.60 -0.14
C GLY A 192 27.77 8.35 -1.36
N ASN A 193 27.38 7.11 -1.56
CA ASN A 193 26.47 6.72 -2.64
C ASN A 193 25.02 6.93 -2.22
N LEU A 194 24.32 7.86 -2.86
CA LEU A 194 22.90 8.07 -2.60
C LEU A 194 22.10 6.86 -3.10
N VAL A 195 21.53 6.11 -2.16
CA VAL A 195 20.66 4.98 -2.47
C VAL A 195 19.25 5.44 -2.83
N SER A 196 18.58 4.70 -3.69
CA SER A 196 17.18 4.97 -4.06
C SER A 196 16.98 6.39 -4.60
N THR A 197 17.88 6.89 -5.43
CA THR A 197 17.81 8.24 -6.05
C THR A 197 16.47 8.53 -6.74
N PRO A 198 15.79 7.59 -7.42
CA PRO A 198 14.50 7.88 -8.04
C PRO A 198 13.42 8.40 -7.08
N TYR A 199 13.53 8.12 -5.77
CA TYR A 199 12.62 8.72 -4.79
C TYR A 199 12.94 10.18 -4.49
N VAL A 200 14.18 10.62 -4.72
CA VAL A 200 14.54 12.04 -4.70
C VAL A 200 13.99 12.72 -5.94
N ASP A 201 14.19 12.14 -7.12
CA ASP A 201 13.65 12.64 -8.39
C ASP A 201 12.11 12.80 -8.31
N MET A 202 11.43 11.83 -7.72
CA MET A 202 10.00 11.90 -7.42
C MET A 202 9.66 13.08 -6.50
N THR A 203 10.48 13.34 -5.47
CA THR A 203 10.30 14.49 -4.57
C THR A 203 10.42 15.80 -5.35
N LEU A 204 11.47 15.93 -6.17
CA LEU A 204 11.70 17.11 -7.00
C LEU A 204 10.55 17.33 -8.00
N ALA A 205 10.04 16.26 -8.61
CA ALA A 205 8.93 16.33 -9.54
C ALA A 205 7.64 16.82 -8.86
N VAL A 206 7.32 16.31 -7.66
CA VAL A 206 6.15 16.77 -6.88
C VAL A 206 6.34 18.22 -6.45
N MET A 207 7.50 18.59 -5.89
CA MET A 207 7.79 19.99 -5.52
C MET A 207 7.63 20.95 -6.70
N LYS A 208 8.12 20.55 -7.88
CA LYS A 208 7.98 21.32 -9.12
C LYS A 208 6.51 21.51 -9.54
N ALA A 209 5.69 20.47 -9.39
CA ALA A 209 4.26 20.55 -9.70
C ALA A 209 3.54 21.57 -8.78
N PHE A 210 4.00 21.70 -7.53
CA PHE A 210 3.51 22.69 -6.57
C PHE A 210 4.29 24.02 -6.60
N GLY A 211 5.02 24.33 -7.68
CA GLY A 211 5.63 25.62 -7.95
C GLY A 211 7.05 25.81 -7.43
N VAL A 212 7.64 24.86 -6.72
CA VAL A 212 9.00 24.96 -6.19
C VAL A 212 9.98 24.19 -7.07
N ARG A 213 11.02 24.86 -7.55
CA ARG A 213 12.11 24.26 -8.33
C ARG A 213 13.38 24.21 -7.51
N VAL A 214 13.81 23.03 -7.16
CA VAL A 214 15.12 22.78 -6.56
C VAL A 214 16.18 22.81 -7.65
N THR A 215 17.31 23.41 -7.38
CA THR A 215 18.48 23.38 -8.28
C THR A 215 19.37 22.21 -7.89
N GLU A 216 19.61 21.31 -8.84
CA GLU A 216 20.56 20.24 -8.71
C GLU A 216 21.92 20.69 -9.27
N HIS A 217 22.96 20.49 -8.49
CA HIS A 217 24.33 20.76 -8.90
C HIS A 217 25.09 19.45 -9.10
N SER A 218 26.28 19.54 -9.71
CA SER A 218 27.16 18.37 -9.86
C SER A 218 27.53 17.78 -8.49
N GLY A 219 27.64 16.44 -8.41
CA GLY A 219 28.03 15.77 -7.17
C GLY A 219 26.90 15.60 -6.15
N GLN A 220 25.66 15.49 -6.61
CA GLN A 220 24.49 15.25 -5.74
C GLN A 220 24.32 16.35 -4.68
N GLN A 221 24.42 17.60 -5.11
CA GLN A 221 24.15 18.78 -4.29
C GLN A 221 22.84 19.43 -4.71
N TYR A 222 22.10 19.95 -3.74
CA TYR A 222 20.74 20.48 -3.96
C TYR A 222 20.63 21.86 -3.29
N SER A 223 20.05 22.81 -4.01
CA SER A 223 19.70 24.12 -3.46
C SER A 223 18.21 24.35 -3.57
N THR A 224 17.54 24.56 -2.42
CA THR A 224 16.09 24.74 -2.36
C THR A 224 15.80 26.21 -2.06
N PRO A 225 15.09 26.92 -2.97
CA PRO A 225 14.73 28.32 -2.75
C PRO A 225 13.68 28.45 -1.65
N ILE A 226 13.66 29.60 -0.99
CA ILE A 226 12.56 30.01 -0.11
C ILE A 226 11.35 30.50 -0.93
N GLY A 227 10.12 30.49 -0.35
CA GLY A 227 8.93 31.09 -0.96
C GLY A 227 7.63 30.29 -0.86
N GLY A 228 7.71 29.05 -0.36
CA GLY A 228 6.53 28.19 -0.15
C GLY A 228 5.95 27.57 -1.43
N TYR A 229 4.84 26.89 -1.28
CA TYR A 229 4.16 26.14 -2.34
C TYR A 229 2.89 26.85 -2.82
N VAL A 230 2.46 26.51 -4.03
CA VAL A 230 1.21 26.98 -4.63
C VAL A 230 0.24 25.81 -4.73
N ALA A 231 -1.01 26.03 -4.31
CA ALA A 231 -2.06 25.04 -4.40
C ALA A 231 -2.30 24.61 -5.86
N THR A 232 -2.55 23.33 -6.08
CA THR A 232 -2.73 22.78 -7.42
C THR A 232 -3.65 21.56 -7.41
N GLU A 233 -4.22 21.26 -8.57
CA GLU A 233 -4.81 19.95 -8.85
C GLU A 233 -3.69 19.01 -9.27
N TYR A 234 -3.57 17.87 -8.59
CA TYR A 234 -2.48 16.92 -8.80
C TYR A 234 -3.02 15.49 -8.94
N GLN A 235 -2.70 14.86 -10.06
CA GLN A 235 -3.05 13.46 -10.31
C GLN A 235 -1.92 12.57 -9.77
N VAL A 236 -2.25 11.70 -8.83
CA VAL A 236 -1.34 10.67 -8.32
C VAL A 236 -1.37 9.47 -9.28
N GLU A 237 -0.19 9.04 -9.70
CA GLU A 237 -0.03 7.84 -10.54
C GLU A 237 -0.33 6.57 -9.73
N PRO A 238 -0.78 5.47 -10.36
CA PRO A 238 -0.81 4.14 -9.73
C PRO A 238 0.56 3.74 -9.20
N ASP A 239 0.59 2.97 -8.11
CA ASP A 239 1.84 2.58 -7.44
C ASP A 239 2.64 1.57 -8.27
N ALA A 240 3.82 1.97 -8.74
CA ALA A 240 4.71 1.11 -9.54
C ALA A 240 5.30 -0.05 -8.72
N SER A 241 5.54 0.14 -7.41
CA SER A 241 5.95 -0.96 -6.54
C SER A 241 4.83 -2.00 -6.42
N ALA A 242 3.58 -1.56 -6.26
CA ALA A 242 2.42 -2.44 -6.25
C ALA A 242 2.23 -3.16 -7.59
N ALA A 243 2.44 -2.48 -8.70
CA ALA A 243 2.39 -3.06 -10.05
C ALA A 243 3.41 -4.19 -10.24
N SER A 244 4.58 -4.11 -9.59
CA SER A 244 5.64 -5.11 -9.71
C SER A 244 5.18 -6.53 -9.39
N TYR A 245 4.28 -6.70 -8.42
CA TYR A 245 3.74 -8.02 -8.04
C TYR A 245 2.97 -8.66 -9.19
N PHE A 246 2.12 -7.89 -9.85
CA PHE A 246 1.27 -8.38 -10.94
C PHE A 246 2.08 -8.58 -12.22
N PHE A 247 3.05 -7.70 -12.51
CA PHE A 247 3.98 -7.90 -13.60
C PHE A 247 4.83 -9.16 -13.41
N ALA A 248 5.26 -9.44 -12.17
CA ALA A 248 5.94 -10.67 -11.83
C ALA A 248 5.04 -11.90 -12.03
N ALA A 249 3.76 -11.81 -11.66
CA ALA A 249 2.80 -12.89 -11.90
C ALA A 249 2.61 -13.17 -13.40
N ALA A 250 2.52 -12.12 -14.24
CA ALA A 250 2.48 -12.30 -15.70
C ALA A 250 3.76 -12.98 -16.22
N ALA A 251 4.93 -12.55 -15.75
CA ALA A 251 6.21 -13.08 -16.18
C ALA A 251 6.37 -14.58 -15.87
N VAL A 252 5.93 -15.04 -14.68
CA VAL A 252 6.02 -16.46 -14.29
C VAL A 252 4.97 -17.32 -14.99
N SER A 253 3.76 -16.79 -15.20
CA SER A 253 2.64 -17.57 -15.77
C SER A 253 2.66 -17.72 -17.28
N GLY A 254 3.51 -16.97 -18.00
CA GLY A 254 3.38 -16.82 -19.47
C GLY A 254 2.15 -15.98 -19.88
N GLY A 255 1.45 -15.37 -18.90
CA GLY A 255 0.26 -14.56 -19.12
C GLY A 255 0.56 -13.12 -19.55
N LYS A 256 -0.50 -12.30 -19.55
CA LYS A 256 -0.41 -10.89 -19.92
C LYS A 256 -1.16 -10.05 -18.91
N ILE A 257 -0.45 -9.10 -18.25
CA ILE A 257 -1.05 -8.15 -17.33
C ILE A 257 -0.64 -6.74 -17.70
N GLY A 258 -1.62 -5.88 -17.89
CA GLY A 258 -1.47 -4.44 -18.10
C GLY A 258 -1.91 -3.67 -16.85
N VAL A 259 -1.27 -2.54 -16.56
CA VAL A 259 -1.66 -1.58 -15.51
C VAL A 259 -1.99 -0.26 -16.17
N GLU A 260 -3.24 0.18 -16.01
CA GLU A 260 -3.75 1.45 -16.55
C GLU A 260 -3.35 2.63 -15.67
N GLY A 261 -3.12 3.78 -16.28
CA GLY A 261 -2.70 5.01 -15.59
C GLY A 261 -1.23 5.03 -15.19
N LEU A 262 -0.48 3.94 -15.40
CA LEU A 262 0.96 3.85 -15.18
C LEU A 262 1.64 3.79 -16.56
N GLY A 263 2.16 4.93 -17.03
CA GLY A 263 2.71 5.07 -18.40
C GLY A 263 4.22 5.21 -18.43
N SER A 264 4.73 5.39 -19.66
CA SER A 264 6.17 5.54 -19.96
C SER A 264 6.83 6.74 -19.28
N PHE A 265 6.03 7.76 -18.93
CA PHE A 265 6.49 9.00 -18.31
C PHE A 265 6.33 9.01 -16.79
N SER A 266 6.09 7.85 -16.17
CA SER A 266 6.00 7.73 -14.72
C SER A 266 7.24 8.30 -14.04
N ILE A 267 7.02 9.09 -12.99
CA ILE A 267 8.11 9.62 -12.14
C ILE A 267 8.61 8.59 -11.12
N GLN A 268 8.05 7.39 -11.11
CA GLN A 268 8.40 6.32 -10.16
C GLN A 268 9.52 5.45 -10.72
N GLY A 269 10.66 5.41 -10.03
CA GLY A 269 11.80 4.57 -10.44
C GLY A 269 11.50 3.08 -10.50
N ASP A 270 10.52 2.60 -9.70
CA ASP A 270 10.17 1.19 -9.64
C ASP A 270 9.58 0.64 -10.96
N VAL A 271 9.22 1.49 -11.92
CA VAL A 271 8.88 1.07 -13.29
C VAL A 271 10.05 0.36 -14.00
N HIS A 272 11.29 0.62 -13.58
CA HIS A 272 12.49 -0.07 -14.10
C HIS A 272 12.58 -1.55 -13.67
N PHE A 273 11.69 -2.02 -12.81
CA PHE A 273 11.49 -3.45 -12.59
C PHE A 273 11.14 -4.19 -13.91
N LEU A 274 10.46 -3.52 -14.81
CA LEU A 274 10.15 -4.04 -16.15
C LEU A 274 11.40 -4.34 -16.98
N ASP A 275 12.46 -3.53 -16.84
CA ASP A 275 13.73 -3.75 -17.54
C ASP A 275 14.42 -5.03 -17.06
N ILE A 276 14.18 -5.41 -15.80
CA ILE A 276 14.66 -6.69 -15.24
C ILE A 276 13.85 -7.84 -15.84
N LEU A 277 12.52 -7.72 -15.88
CA LEU A 277 11.68 -8.74 -16.48
C LEU A 277 11.97 -8.94 -17.97
N GLU A 278 12.30 -7.88 -18.71
CA GLU A 278 12.76 -7.99 -20.11
C GLU A 278 14.07 -8.80 -20.22
N LYS A 279 15.04 -8.54 -19.33
CA LYS A 279 16.29 -9.34 -19.25
C LYS A 279 16.02 -10.80 -18.90
N MET A 280 14.94 -11.09 -18.18
CA MET A 280 14.49 -12.44 -17.85
C MET A 280 13.66 -13.09 -18.98
N GLY A 281 13.41 -12.39 -20.10
CA GLY A 281 12.74 -12.91 -21.29
C GLY A 281 11.30 -12.43 -21.49
N ALA A 282 10.72 -11.65 -20.57
CA ALA A 282 9.39 -11.10 -20.75
C ALA A 282 9.34 -10.04 -21.87
N LYS A 283 8.21 -9.93 -22.53
CA LYS A 283 7.94 -8.82 -23.47
C LYS A 283 7.21 -7.72 -22.74
N VAL A 284 7.75 -6.51 -22.74
CA VAL A 284 7.13 -5.32 -22.16
C VAL A 284 6.58 -4.41 -23.24
N ILE A 285 5.34 -3.98 -23.08
CA ILE A 285 4.69 -2.98 -23.93
C ILE A 285 4.50 -1.72 -23.09
N ARG A 286 5.09 -0.62 -23.56
CA ARG A 286 5.03 0.68 -22.90
C ARG A 286 4.22 1.65 -23.77
N SER A 287 3.20 2.27 -23.18
CA SER A 287 2.45 3.37 -23.77
C SER A 287 2.47 4.59 -22.84
N ASP A 288 1.86 5.68 -23.26
CA ASP A 288 1.83 6.91 -22.45
C ASP A 288 0.96 6.76 -21.20
N ASP A 289 -0.01 5.86 -21.22
CA ASP A 289 -1.04 5.67 -20.19
C ASP A 289 -1.06 4.27 -19.57
N SER A 290 -0.23 3.33 -20.07
CA SER A 290 -0.21 1.97 -19.52
C SER A 290 1.12 1.25 -19.73
N LEU A 291 1.46 0.35 -18.81
CA LEU A 291 2.56 -0.59 -18.92
C LEU A 291 1.99 -2.01 -18.90
N THR A 292 2.46 -2.87 -19.80
CA THR A 292 1.97 -4.25 -19.91
C THR A 292 3.13 -5.23 -20.01
N VAL A 293 3.07 -6.31 -19.25
CA VAL A 293 4.01 -7.44 -19.30
C VAL A 293 3.32 -8.63 -19.95
N CYS A 294 3.98 -9.22 -20.95
CA CYS A 294 3.63 -10.53 -21.49
C CYS A 294 4.75 -11.50 -21.05
N GLY A 295 4.41 -12.52 -20.29
CA GLY A 295 5.37 -13.50 -19.81
C GLY A 295 5.95 -14.37 -20.93
N PRO A 296 7.20 -14.84 -20.79
CA PRO A 296 7.81 -15.79 -21.71
C PRO A 296 7.34 -17.23 -21.40
N ASP A 297 7.69 -18.15 -22.27
CA ASP A 297 7.51 -19.60 -22.01
C ASP A 297 8.39 -20.07 -20.83
N GLU A 298 9.58 -19.50 -20.70
CA GLU A 298 10.53 -19.77 -19.61
C GLU A 298 11.24 -18.48 -19.17
N LEU A 299 11.31 -18.25 -17.86
CA LEU A 299 12.08 -17.17 -17.27
C LEU A 299 13.57 -17.49 -17.22
N SER A 300 14.41 -16.60 -17.66
CA SER A 300 15.87 -16.69 -17.53
C SER A 300 16.36 -16.19 -16.20
N GLY A 301 17.50 -16.76 -15.70
CA GLY A 301 18.22 -16.17 -14.58
C GLY A 301 18.83 -14.82 -14.96
N VAL A 302 19.11 -13.98 -13.96
CA VAL A 302 19.63 -12.62 -14.17
C VAL A 302 20.59 -12.21 -13.05
N ASP A 303 21.57 -11.38 -13.39
CA ASP A 303 22.46 -10.72 -12.43
C ASP A 303 22.28 -9.20 -12.55
N VAL A 304 21.72 -8.58 -11.50
CA VAL A 304 21.28 -7.17 -11.53
C VAL A 304 21.60 -6.42 -10.25
N SER A 305 21.94 -5.14 -10.41
CA SER A 305 21.93 -4.17 -9.31
C SER A 305 20.51 -3.61 -9.16
N MET A 306 20.00 -3.58 -7.93
CA MET A 306 18.68 -3.05 -7.62
C MET A 306 18.71 -1.89 -6.60
N SER A 307 19.84 -1.21 -6.48
CA SER A 307 20.02 -0.07 -5.55
C SER A 307 19.01 1.06 -5.79
N LEU A 308 18.55 1.24 -7.04
CA LEU A 308 17.62 2.29 -7.44
C LEU A 308 16.15 1.90 -7.23
N ILE A 309 15.83 0.60 -7.25
CA ILE A 309 14.46 0.05 -7.18
C ILE A 309 14.33 -0.98 -6.06
N SER A 310 14.94 -0.69 -4.93
CA SER A 310 15.12 -1.63 -3.81
C SER A 310 13.81 -2.16 -3.21
N ASP A 311 12.71 -1.46 -3.43
CA ASP A 311 11.40 -1.88 -2.93
C ASP A 311 10.78 -3.03 -3.73
N THR A 312 11.29 -3.31 -4.94
CA THR A 312 10.89 -4.45 -5.77
C THR A 312 11.78 -5.70 -5.60
N VAL A 313 12.82 -5.61 -4.75
CA VAL A 313 13.70 -6.76 -4.42
C VAL A 313 12.93 -7.98 -3.92
N PRO A 314 11.98 -7.85 -2.97
CA PRO A 314 11.21 -9.00 -2.51
C PRO A 314 10.41 -9.66 -3.65
N THR A 315 9.88 -8.86 -4.57
CA THR A 315 9.14 -9.37 -5.74
C THR A 315 10.03 -10.22 -6.65
N LEU A 316 11.23 -9.71 -6.98
CA LEU A 316 12.19 -10.46 -7.81
C LEU A 316 12.66 -11.74 -7.12
N ALA A 317 12.96 -11.68 -5.82
CA ALA A 317 13.39 -12.83 -5.05
C ALA A 317 12.32 -13.94 -4.98
N ALA A 318 11.03 -13.56 -4.89
CA ALA A 318 9.93 -14.52 -4.83
C ALA A 318 9.68 -15.25 -6.16
N ILE A 319 9.97 -14.61 -7.31
CA ILE A 319 9.82 -15.27 -8.62
C ILE A 319 11.10 -15.96 -9.12
N ALA A 320 12.23 -15.68 -8.50
CA ALA A 320 13.53 -16.23 -8.88
C ALA A 320 13.59 -17.76 -8.94
N PRO A 321 12.90 -18.55 -8.07
CA PRO A 321 12.89 -20.00 -8.14
C PRO A 321 12.34 -20.55 -9.46
N PHE A 322 11.47 -19.80 -10.15
CA PHE A 322 10.84 -20.21 -11.41
C PHE A 322 11.71 -19.91 -12.65
N ALA A 323 12.89 -19.30 -12.46
CA ALA A 323 13.83 -19.06 -13.55
C ALA A 323 14.65 -20.31 -13.88
N THR A 324 15.21 -20.36 -15.10
CA THR A 324 16.07 -21.47 -15.57
C THR A 324 17.50 -21.37 -15.04
N GLY A 325 17.91 -20.22 -14.48
CA GLY A 325 19.23 -19.98 -13.91
C GLY A 325 19.17 -19.16 -12.63
N PRO A 326 20.29 -19.02 -11.90
CA PRO A 326 20.34 -18.23 -10.68
C PRO A 326 19.95 -16.77 -10.91
N VAL A 327 19.28 -16.17 -9.94
CA VAL A 327 18.99 -14.75 -9.89
C VAL A 327 19.87 -14.13 -8.81
N THR A 328 20.78 -13.25 -9.24
CA THR A 328 21.69 -12.52 -8.36
C THR A 328 21.21 -11.07 -8.22
N ILE A 329 20.90 -10.66 -7.00
CA ILE A 329 20.42 -9.32 -6.66
C ILE A 329 21.51 -8.63 -5.87
N ARG A 330 22.05 -7.53 -6.42
CA ARG A 330 23.19 -6.80 -5.85
C ARG A 330 22.84 -5.38 -5.41
N ASP A 331 23.74 -4.82 -4.61
CA ASP A 331 23.77 -3.42 -4.16
C ASP A 331 22.51 -3.03 -3.33
N VAL A 332 22.03 -3.98 -2.54
CA VAL A 332 20.79 -3.84 -1.74
C VAL A 332 21.00 -4.15 -0.25
N ALA A 333 22.25 -4.17 0.24
CA ALA A 333 22.55 -4.48 1.65
C ALA A 333 21.75 -3.59 2.63
N PHE A 334 21.48 -2.34 2.25
CA PHE A 334 20.74 -1.37 3.07
C PHE A 334 19.27 -1.73 3.33
N ILE A 335 18.66 -2.67 2.54
CA ILE A 335 17.28 -3.09 2.81
C ILE A 335 17.14 -3.94 4.07
N SER A 336 18.24 -4.37 4.69
CA SER A 336 18.22 -4.97 6.02
C SER A 336 17.77 -4.01 7.13
N ASN A 337 17.72 -2.70 6.87
CA ASN A 337 17.29 -1.66 7.80
C ASN A 337 15.90 -1.08 7.44
N LYS A 338 15.07 -1.84 6.72
CA LYS A 338 13.70 -1.45 6.35
C LYS A 338 12.67 -1.89 7.43
N GLU A 339 11.46 -2.28 7.02
CA GLU A 339 10.39 -2.80 7.89
C GLU A 339 10.82 -4.05 8.66
N SER A 340 11.57 -4.89 7.99
CA SER A 340 12.26 -6.08 8.50
C SER A 340 13.70 -6.09 7.97
N ASP A 341 14.55 -7.01 8.46
CA ASP A 341 15.76 -7.38 7.71
C ASP A 341 15.31 -8.21 6.48
N ARG A 342 14.98 -7.49 5.39
CA ARG A 342 14.41 -8.10 4.19
C ARG A 342 15.30 -9.16 3.58
N ILE A 343 16.63 -9.00 3.64
CA ILE A 343 17.56 -10.00 3.09
C ILE A 343 17.45 -11.30 3.89
N SER A 344 17.55 -11.21 5.22
CA SER A 344 17.45 -12.38 6.08
C SER A 344 16.05 -13.01 6.01
N ALA A 345 14.99 -12.21 5.98
CA ALA A 345 13.62 -12.69 5.83
C ALA A 345 13.43 -13.46 4.51
N LEU A 346 13.86 -12.89 3.37
CA LEU A 346 13.76 -13.55 2.07
C LEU A 346 14.50 -14.89 2.04
N ILE A 347 15.74 -14.94 2.53
CA ILE A 347 16.53 -16.16 2.55
C ILE A 347 15.87 -17.23 3.45
N THR A 348 15.38 -16.82 4.62
CA THR A 348 14.72 -17.72 5.56
C THR A 348 13.44 -18.31 4.96
N GLU A 349 12.57 -17.47 4.42
CA GLU A 349 11.28 -17.91 3.91
C GLU A 349 11.41 -18.72 2.61
N LEU A 350 12.35 -18.37 1.72
CA LEU A 350 12.69 -19.19 0.57
C LEU A 350 13.21 -20.57 1.01
N SER A 351 14.08 -20.61 2.01
CA SER A 351 14.60 -21.88 2.56
C SER A 351 13.50 -22.73 3.19
N ASN A 352 12.56 -22.12 3.93
CA ASN A 352 11.39 -22.79 4.51
C ASN A 352 10.50 -23.46 3.43
N LEU A 353 10.48 -22.88 2.23
CA LEU A 353 9.77 -23.42 1.08
C LEU A 353 10.64 -24.33 0.18
N GLY A 354 11.81 -24.76 0.67
CA GLY A 354 12.70 -25.70 -0.02
C GLY A 354 13.58 -25.08 -1.11
N ILE A 355 13.68 -23.76 -1.18
CA ILE A 355 14.47 -23.03 -2.18
C ILE A 355 15.82 -22.65 -1.60
N GLN A 356 16.89 -22.94 -2.34
CA GLN A 356 18.22 -22.52 -1.98
C GLN A 356 18.41 -21.02 -2.25
N ALA A 357 18.71 -20.28 -1.20
CA ALA A 357 19.09 -18.86 -1.29
C ALA A 357 20.27 -18.59 -0.37
N LYS A 358 21.14 -17.62 -0.72
CA LYS A 358 22.28 -17.25 0.12
C LYS A 358 22.52 -15.74 0.10
N LYS A 359 22.95 -15.21 1.23
CA LYS A 359 23.46 -13.85 1.34
C LYS A 359 24.81 -13.72 0.64
N VAL A 360 25.03 -12.61 -0.03
CA VAL A 360 26.32 -12.15 -0.56
C VAL A 360 26.62 -10.76 -0.04
N ASP A 361 27.82 -10.27 -0.24
CA ASP A 361 28.31 -9.00 0.37
C ASP A 361 27.36 -7.82 0.15
N THR A 362 26.78 -7.68 -1.05
CA THR A 362 25.91 -6.55 -1.40
C THR A 362 24.44 -6.91 -1.54
N GLY A 363 24.05 -8.18 -1.29
CA GLY A 363 22.67 -8.62 -1.52
C GLY A 363 22.43 -10.12 -1.31
N LEU A 364 21.78 -10.78 -2.29
CA LEU A 364 21.46 -12.20 -2.21
C LEU A 364 21.45 -12.88 -3.59
N ILE A 365 21.64 -14.21 -3.57
CA ILE A 365 21.46 -15.08 -4.74
C ILE A 365 20.34 -16.08 -4.41
N VAL A 366 19.39 -16.23 -5.33
CA VAL A 366 18.36 -17.26 -5.28
C VAL A 366 18.57 -18.24 -6.43
N TYR A 367 18.53 -19.52 -6.13
CA TYR A 367 18.73 -20.58 -7.12
C TYR A 367 17.39 -21.10 -7.63
N PRO A 368 17.35 -21.59 -8.88
CA PRO A 368 16.18 -22.28 -9.43
C PRO A 368 15.76 -23.46 -8.56
N GLY A 369 14.47 -23.73 -8.51
CA GLY A 369 13.93 -24.86 -7.78
C GLY A 369 12.42 -24.91 -7.83
N THR A 370 11.84 -25.96 -7.29
CA THR A 370 10.38 -26.10 -7.17
C THR A 370 9.98 -25.81 -5.72
N PRO A 371 9.38 -24.62 -5.44
CA PRO A 371 8.97 -24.30 -4.10
C PRO A 371 7.93 -25.30 -3.58
N GLN A 372 8.00 -25.58 -2.28
CA GLN A 372 7.04 -26.42 -1.56
C GLN A 372 6.06 -25.56 -0.78
N GLY A 373 4.87 -26.12 -0.48
CA GLY A 373 3.92 -25.48 0.41
C GLY A 373 4.47 -25.33 1.84
N GLY A 374 4.08 -24.27 2.51
CA GLY A 374 4.49 -23.98 3.87
C GLY A 374 3.94 -22.66 4.38
N ILE A 375 4.18 -22.40 5.67
CA ILE A 375 3.82 -21.12 6.29
C ILE A 375 4.97 -20.14 6.08
N VAL A 376 4.67 -19.00 5.48
CA VAL A 376 5.56 -17.87 5.30
C VAL A 376 5.27 -16.85 6.39
N ASN A 377 6.28 -16.49 7.17
CA ASN A 377 6.21 -15.37 8.09
C ASN A 377 6.46 -14.06 7.31
N SER A 378 5.52 -13.15 7.35
CA SER A 378 5.69 -11.84 6.71
C SER A 378 6.54 -10.85 7.52
N TYR A 379 6.79 -11.11 8.79
CA TYR A 379 7.51 -10.19 9.72
C TYR A 379 6.83 -8.81 9.84
N ASP A 380 5.50 -8.75 9.67
CA ASP A 380 4.73 -7.51 9.53
C ASP A 380 5.26 -6.58 8.42
N ASP A 381 5.98 -7.13 7.45
CA ASP A 381 6.44 -6.45 6.24
C ASP A 381 5.51 -6.79 5.07
N HIS A 382 4.74 -5.78 4.66
CA HIS A 382 3.79 -5.90 3.56
C HIS A 382 4.41 -6.39 2.25
N ARG A 383 5.69 -6.05 1.98
CA ARG A 383 6.38 -6.47 0.75
C ARG A 383 6.74 -7.96 0.78
N ILE A 384 7.11 -8.49 1.94
CA ILE A 384 7.30 -9.94 2.11
C ILE A 384 5.96 -10.65 1.91
N ALA A 385 4.90 -10.18 2.58
CA ALA A 385 3.57 -10.79 2.44
C ALA A 385 3.10 -10.83 0.98
N MET A 386 3.16 -9.69 0.26
CA MET A 386 2.71 -9.61 -1.13
C MET A 386 3.58 -10.44 -2.08
N SER A 387 4.90 -10.42 -1.91
CA SER A 387 5.82 -11.17 -2.77
C SER A 387 5.64 -12.68 -2.67
N PHE A 388 5.52 -13.21 -1.46
CA PHE A 388 5.28 -14.65 -1.27
C PHE A 388 3.83 -15.04 -1.61
N SER A 389 2.89 -14.11 -1.60
CA SER A 389 1.56 -14.36 -2.16
C SER A 389 1.62 -14.57 -3.69
N ILE A 390 2.49 -13.83 -4.40
CA ILE A 390 2.74 -14.10 -5.83
C ILE A 390 3.34 -15.50 -6.03
N MET A 391 4.34 -15.90 -5.20
CA MET A 391 4.87 -17.26 -5.26
C MET A 391 3.78 -18.31 -5.04
N GLY A 392 2.84 -18.05 -4.12
CA GLY A 392 1.71 -18.92 -3.82
C GLY A 392 0.77 -19.17 -5.00
N LEU A 393 0.69 -18.24 -5.97
CA LEU A 393 -0.07 -18.47 -7.22
C LEU A 393 0.47 -19.65 -8.04
N PHE A 394 1.74 -20.00 -7.87
CA PHE A 394 2.43 -21.04 -8.63
C PHE A 394 2.82 -22.24 -7.77
N THR A 395 2.61 -22.14 -6.45
CA THR A 395 3.01 -23.16 -5.47
C THR A 395 1.83 -23.54 -4.59
N SER A 396 1.45 -24.81 -4.58
CA SER A 396 0.33 -25.28 -3.76
C SER A 396 0.69 -25.27 -2.27
N GLY A 397 -0.24 -24.78 -1.42
CA GLY A 397 -0.12 -24.86 0.03
C GLY A 397 0.73 -23.77 0.68
N VAL A 398 0.99 -22.66 -0.01
CA VAL A 398 1.63 -21.48 0.59
C VAL A 398 0.62 -20.72 1.45
N ILE A 399 0.97 -20.51 2.72
CA ILE A 399 0.17 -19.78 3.71
C ILE A 399 0.95 -18.56 4.18
N VAL A 400 0.41 -17.36 4.02
CA VAL A 400 1.04 -16.11 4.48
C VAL A 400 0.52 -15.70 5.85
N HIS A 401 1.43 -15.35 6.78
CA HIS A 401 1.09 -14.94 8.15
C HIS A 401 2.12 -13.97 8.74
N PRO A 402 1.68 -12.86 9.35
CA PRO A 402 0.37 -12.22 9.22
C PRO A 402 0.18 -11.67 7.79
N HIS A 403 -1.01 -11.79 7.23
CA HIS A 403 -1.30 -11.27 5.89
C HIS A 403 -1.88 -9.86 5.88
N GLN A 404 -2.46 -9.43 7.01
CA GLN A 404 -3.10 -8.10 7.15
C GLN A 404 -2.11 -6.93 7.01
N CYS A 405 -0.83 -7.16 7.18
CA CYS A 405 0.20 -6.13 7.03
C CYS A 405 0.20 -5.45 5.64
N VAL A 406 -0.47 -6.03 4.63
CA VAL A 406 -0.65 -5.39 3.31
C VAL A 406 -1.52 -4.12 3.38
N GLU A 407 -2.41 -3.99 4.39
CA GLU A 407 -3.26 -2.82 4.61
C GLU A 407 -2.45 -1.53 4.77
N LYS A 408 -1.19 -1.66 5.15
CA LYS A 408 -0.24 -0.56 5.26
C LYS A 408 -0.06 0.23 3.96
N THR A 409 -0.12 -0.43 2.81
CA THR A 409 0.16 0.19 1.50
C THR A 409 -0.76 -0.24 0.38
N PHE A 410 -1.49 -1.34 0.55
CA PHE A 410 -2.39 -1.86 -0.48
C PHE A 410 -3.50 -2.71 0.15
N PRO A 411 -4.52 -2.07 0.75
CA PRO A 411 -5.61 -2.80 1.43
C PRO A 411 -6.33 -3.81 0.55
N GLU A 412 -6.51 -3.49 -0.74
CA GLU A 412 -7.22 -4.32 -1.71
C GLU A 412 -6.33 -5.38 -2.39
N PHE A 413 -5.09 -5.59 -1.92
CA PHE A 413 -4.11 -6.48 -2.59
C PHE A 413 -4.66 -7.87 -2.87
N TYR A 414 -5.26 -8.51 -1.87
CA TYR A 414 -5.80 -9.86 -2.05
C TYR A 414 -7.04 -9.90 -2.95
N GLU A 415 -7.80 -8.82 -3.02
CA GLU A 415 -8.91 -8.69 -3.97
C GLU A 415 -8.42 -8.61 -5.42
N VAL A 416 -7.34 -7.85 -5.65
CA VAL A 416 -6.71 -7.74 -6.98
C VAL A 416 -5.98 -9.05 -7.32
N LEU A 417 -5.36 -9.71 -6.35
CA LEU A 417 -4.76 -11.03 -6.53
C LEU A 417 -5.81 -12.06 -6.99
N ASP A 418 -6.99 -12.01 -6.40
CA ASP A 418 -8.11 -12.86 -6.83
C ASP A 418 -8.60 -12.52 -8.24
N GLN A 419 -8.54 -11.26 -8.68
CA GLN A 419 -8.91 -10.88 -10.05
C GLN A 419 -7.99 -11.53 -11.10
N ILE A 420 -6.68 -11.59 -10.85
CA ILE A 420 -5.75 -12.21 -11.79
C ILE A 420 -5.80 -13.74 -11.75
N ARG A 421 -6.18 -14.32 -10.61
CA ARG A 421 -6.28 -15.76 -10.42
C ARG A 421 -7.48 -16.37 -11.13
N MET A 422 -8.57 -15.66 -11.09
CA MET A 422 -9.78 -16.09 -11.77
C MET A 422 -9.73 -15.59 -13.21
N ARG A 423 -9.99 -16.48 -14.15
CA ARG A 423 -10.02 -16.18 -15.58
C ARG A 423 -10.54 -14.78 -15.83
N GLY A 424 -9.84 -14.03 -16.66
CA GLY A 424 -10.37 -12.88 -17.31
C GLY A 424 -11.52 -13.26 -18.24
N ASP A 425 -12.56 -13.86 -17.70
CA ASP A 425 -13.81 -14.04 -18.39
C ASP A 425 -14.41 -12.65 -18.55
N GLY A 426 -14.08 -12.04 -19.69
CA GLY A 426 -14.59 -10.75 -20.12
C GLY A 426 -16.12 -10.69 -20.26
N ASN A 427 -16.86 -11.51 -19.51
CA ASN A 427 -18.31 -11.55 -19.49
C ASN A 427 -18.87 -12.07 -18.16
N LEU A 428 -18.39 -11.53 -17.01
CA LEU A 428 -19.19 -11.66 -15.79
C LEU A 428 -20.42 -10.78 -15.96
N SER A 429 -21.57 -11.38 -16.27
CA SER A 429 -22.83 -10.65 -16.31
C SER A 429 -23.32 -10.39 -14.89
N LEU A 430 -22.79 -9.31 -14.28
CA LEU A 430 -23.14 -8.91 -12.91
C LEU A 430 -24.10 -7.72 -12.93
N LEU A 431 -25.25 -7.89 -12.28
CA LEU A 431 -26.25 -6.84 -12.11
C LEU A 431 -26.48 -6.58 -10.63
N ALA A 432 -26.08 -5.43 -10.14
CA ALA A 432 -26.39 -4.98 -8.77
C ALA A 432 -27.63 -4.08 -8.78
N ILE A 433 -28.58 -4.37 -7.88
CA ILE A 433 -29.80 -3.60 -7.73
C ILE A 433 -29.82 -2.97 -6.34
N ASP A 434 -29.76 -1.65 -6.30
CA ASP A 434 -29.84 -0.87 -5.07
C ASP A 434 -31.08 0.03 -5.05
N GLY A 435 -31.48 0.46 -3.85
CA GLY A 435 -32.61 1.35 -3.63
C GLY A 435 -33.17 1.25 -2.21
N PRO A 436 -34.08 2.14 -1.81
CA PRO A 436 -34.62 2.17 -0.45
C PRO A 436 -35.45 0.92 -0.11
N ALA A 437 -35.63 0.66 1.19
CA ALA A 437 -36.45 -0.45 1.66
C ALA A 437 -37.89 -0.32 1.13
N GLY A 438 -38.48 -1.42 0.68
CA GLY A 438 -39.87 -1.46 0.17
C GLY A 438 -40.06 -0.94 -1.27
N SER A 439 -38.99 -0.59 -1.99
CA SER A 439 -39.05 -0.10 -3.38
C SER A 439 -39.28 -1.20 -4.45
N GLY A 440 -39.37 -2.47 -4.03
CA GLY A 440 -39.60 -3.60 -4.95
C GLY A 440 -38.30 -4.20 -5.52
N LYS A 441 -37.14 -3.89 -4.96
CA LYS A 441 -35.80 -4.40 -5.40
C LYS A 441 -35.78 -5.92 -5.56
N SER A 442 -36.17 -6.66 -4.51
CA SER A 442 -36.12 -8.13 -4.53
C SER A 442 -37.01 -8.73 -5.62
N THR A 443 -38.16 -8.11 -5.89
CA THR A 443 -39.07 -8.54 -6.96
C THR A 443 -38.43 -8.30 -8.33
N LEU A 444 -37.84 -7.12 -8.51
CA LEU A 444 -37.15 -6.76 -9.75
C LEU A 444 -35.90 -7.63 -9.95
N ALA A 445 -35.09 -7.82 -8.89
CA ALA A 445 -33.88 -8.63 -8.94
C ALA A 445 -34.16 -10.09 -9.33
N LYS A 446 -35.14 -10.71 -8.70
CA LYS A 446 -35.57 -12.07 -9.05
C LYS A 446 -36.15 -12.17 -10.46
N TYR A 447 -36.91 -11.15 -10.89
CA TYR A 447 -37.43 -11.08 -12.26
C TYR A 447 -36.29 -10.99 -13.29
N LEU A 448 -35.34 -10.09 -13.08
CA LEU A 448 -34.18 -9.91 -13.98
C LEU A 448 -33.27 -11.14 -13.98
N ALA A 449 -33.01 -11.74 -12.82
CA ALA A 449 -32.24 -12.98 -12.73
C ALA A 449 -32.85 -14.08 -13.62
N LYS A 450 -34.18 -14.25 -13.55
CA LYS A 450 -34.90 -15.21 -14.40
C LYS A 450 -34.86 -14.86 -15.89
N GLN A 451 -34.99 -13.57 -16.27
CA GLN A 451 -34.97 -13.15 -17.67
C GLN A 451 -33.58 -13.26 -18.31
N LEU A 452 -32.53 -13.05 -17.51
CA LEU A 452 -31.13 -13.08 -17.97
C LEU A 452 -30.48 -14.46 -17.78
N GLU A 453 -31.25 -15.44 -17.28
CA GLU A 453 -30.75 -16.79 -16.94
C GLU A 453 -29.56 -16.75 -15.98
N LEU A 454 -29.58 -15.78 -15.04
CA LEU A 454 -28.58 -15.60 -14.00
C LEU A 454 -29.11 -16.06 -12.64
N GLU A 455 -28.22 -16.44 -11.73
CA GLU A 455 -28.59 -16.71 -10.34
C GLU A 455 -28.81 -15.39 -9.56
N TYR A 456 -29.58 -15.48 -8.48
CA TYR A 456 -29.93 -14.35 -7.61
C TYR A 456 -29.30 -14.50 -6.23
N LEU A 457 -28.74 -13.43 -5.69
CA LEU A 457 -28.18 -13.35 -4.35
C LEU A 457 -28.83 -12.22 -3.53
N ASP A 458 -29.47 -12.56 -2.40
CA ASP A 458 -29.90 -11.62 -1.38
C ASP A 458 -28.71 -11.24 -0.49
N THR A 459 -28.01 -10.13 -0.82
CA THR A 459 -26.86 -9.70 -0.03
C THR A 459 -27.28 -9.20 1.36
N GLY A 460 -28.48 -8.64 1.48
CA GLY A 460 -29.05 -8.25 2.76
C GLY A 460 -29.25 -9.44 3.70
N ALA A 461 -29.58 -10.62 3.16
CA ALA A 461 -29.66 -11.84 3.97
C ALA A 461 -28.30 -12.26 4.54
N MET A 462 -27.20 -12.01 3.83
CA MET A 462 -25.86 -12.30 4.34
C MET A 462 -25.54 -11.48 5.59
N TYR A 463 -25.80 -10.16 5.55
CA TYR A 463 -25.61 -9.30 6.74
C TYR A 463 -26.56 -9.65 7.88
N ARG A 464 -27.80 -9.99 7.57
CA ARG A 464 -28.78 -10.48 8.57
C ARG A 464 -28.35 -11.80 9.20
N SER A 465 -27.67 -12.67 8.46
CA SER A 465 -27.11 -13.92 9.00
C SER A 465 -26.02 -13.65 10.04
N VAL A 466 -25.11 -12.71 9.75
CA VAL A 466 -24.10 -12.28 10.73
C VAL A 466 -24.76 -11.70 11.99
N ALA A 467 -25.72 -10.80 11.81
CA ALA A 467 -26.46 -10.20 12.94
C ALA A 467 -27.17 -11.26 13.80
N ALA A 468 -27.82 -12.23 13.17
CA ALA A 468 -28.52 -13.32 13.87
C ALA A 468 -27.57 -14.19 14.71
N VAL A 469 -26.38 -14.53 14.16
CA VAL A 469 -25.37 -15.31 14.90
C VAL A 469 -24.75 -14.48 16.01
N THR A 470 -24.47 -13.20 15.78
CA THR A 470 -23.96 -12.27 16.81
C THR A 470 -24.92 -12.18 18.01
N ILE A 471 -26.21 -12.02 17.75
CA ILE A 471 -27.25 -12.01 18.81
C ILE A 471 -27.31 -13.38 19.52
N LYS A 472 -27.33 -14.47 18.76
CA LYS A 472 -27.42 -15.84 19.29
C LYS A 472 -26.21 -16.21 20.17
N SER A 473 -25.03 -15.69 19.85
CA SER A 473 -23.81 -15.89 20.65
C SER A 473 -23.70 -14.97 21.87
N GLY A 474 -24.56 -13.96 21.99
CA GLY A 474 -24.48 -12.96 23.05
C GLY A 474 -23.29 -12.00 22.89
N THR A 475 -22.72 -11.90 21.70
CA THR A 475 -21.59 -10.99 21.41
C THR A 475 -22.11 -9.56 21.35
N ASP A 476 -21.36 -8.62 21.95
CA ASP A 476 -21.69 -7.19 21.90
C ASP A 476 -21.53 -6.68 20.45
N LEU A 477 -22.58 -6.07 19.92
CA LEU A 477 -22.57 -5.47 18.57
C LEU A 477 -21.53 -4.33 18.47
N GLY A 478 -21.25 -3.63 19.56
CA GLY A 478 -20.23 -2.58 19.64
C GLY A 478 -18.78 -3.11 19.53
N ASP A 479 -18.56 -4.39 19.81
CA ASP A 479 -17.25 -5.03 19.61
C ASP A 479 -17.06 -5.39 18.12
N LYS A 480 -16.56 -4.41 17.36
CA LYS A 480 -16.38 -4.52 15.90
C LYS A 480 -15.51 -5.70 15.49
N ASN A 481 -14.49 -6.04 16.29
CA ASN A 481 -13.57 -7.13 15.98
C ASN A 481 -14.25 -8.49 16.18
N ALA A 482 -14.92 -8.69 17.31
CA ALA A 482 -15.64 -9.94 17.59
C ALA A 482 -16.76 -10.19 16.55
N VAL A 483 -17.47 -9.13 16.12
CA VAL A 483 -18.51 -9.25 15.07
C VAL A 483 -17.89 -9.59 13.70
N ALA A 484 -16.74 -9.02 13.36
CA ALA A 484 -16.02 -9.36 12.12
C ALA A 484 -15.51 -10.81 12.14
N GLU A 485 -15.02 -11.32 13.28
CA GLU A 485 -14.63 -12.73 13.45
C GLU A 485 -15.81 -13.69 13.27
N ILE A 486 -17.00 -13.33 13.76
CA ILE A 486 -18.21 -14.10 13.50
C ILE A 486 -18.49 -14.14 12.00
N ALA A 487 -18.46 -12.99 11.32
CA ALA A 487 -18.66 -12.91 9.88
C ALA A 487 -17.68 -13.79 9.11
N GLU A 488 -16.40 -13.85 9.55
CA GLU A 488 -15.36 -14.68 8.93
C GLU A 488 -15.64 -16.18 9.11
N ARG A 489 -16.10 -16.59 10.28
CA ARG A 489 -16.22 -17.99 10.67
C ARG A 489 -17.47 -18.69 10.13
N ILE A 490 -18.64 -18.00 10.10
CA ILE A 490 -19.92 -18.64 9.74
C ILE A 490 -19.95 -19.05 8.27
N LEU A 491 -20.57 -20.20 7.99
CA LEU A 491 -20.87 -20.65 6.63
C LEU A 491 -22.31 -20.28 6.29
N ILE A 492 -22.52 -19.47 5.24
CA ILE A 492 -23.85 -19.06 4.76
C ILE A 492 -24.12 -19.75 3.44
N GLU A 493 -25.21 -20.53 3.39
CA GLU A 493 -25.62 -21.28 2.21
C GLU A 493 -27.04 -20.89 1.80
N PHE A 494 -27.29 -20.83 0.48
CA PHE A 494 -28.58 -20.52 -0.10
C PHE A 494 -29.11 -21.74 -0.88
N ASP A 495 -30.35 -22.17 -0.55
CA ASP A 495 -31.07 -23.24 -1.26
C ASP A 495 -32.45 -22.68 -1.65
N GLY A 496 -32.54 -22.11 -2.83
CA GLY A 496 -33.70 -21.34 -3.27
C GLY A 496 -33.99 -20.17 -2.33
N ASP A 497 -35.18 -20.16 -1.72
CA ASP A 497 -35.55 -19.13 -0.74
C ASP A 497 -35.15 -19.46 0.71
N LYS A 498 -34.46 -20.59 0.92
CA LYS A 498 -33.96 -21.00 2.24
C LYS A 498 -32.55 -20.55 2.47
N ILE A 499 -32.26 -20.16 3.69
CA ILE A 499 -30.94 -19.68 4.12
C ILE A 499 -30.48 -20.53 5.30
N PHE A 500 -29.33 -21.14 5.13
CA PHE A 500 -28.68 -21.96 6.15
C PHE A 500 -27.43 -21.24 6.65
N VAL A 501 -27.23 -21.28 7.96
CA VAL A 501 -26.00 -20.78 8.60
C VAL A 501 -25.42 -21.90 9.45
N ASP A 502 -24.20 -22.31 9.15
CA ASP A 502 -23.55 -23.48 9.77
C ASP A 502 -24.43 -24.74 9.75
N GLY A 503 -25.17 -24.94 8.66
CA GLY A 503 -26.10 -26.07 8.46
C GLY A 503 -27.48 -25.92 9.12
N GLU A 504 -27.70 -24.88 9.93
CA GLU A 504 -28.99 -24.60 10.57
C GLU A 504 -29.90 -23.72 9.67
N ASN A 505 -31.16 -24.10 9.48
CA ASN A 505 -32.08 -23.29 8.70
C ASN A 505 -32.49 -22.02 9.48
N MET A 506 -31.94 -20.90 9.12
CA MET A 506 -32.19 -19.61 9.75
C MET A 506 -33.12 -18.68 8.96
N THR A 507 -33.77 -19.15 7.92
CA THR A 507 -34.62 -18.36 6.99
C THR A 507 -35.64 -17.45 7.70
N LYS A 508 -36.25 -17.91 8.78
CA LYS A 508 -37.21 -17.12 9.57
C LYS A 508 -36.52 -16.22 10.59
N ILE A 509 -35.45 -16.73 11.20
CA ILE A 509 -34.71 -16.05 12.28
C ILE A 509 -34.08 -14.77 11.77
N ILE A 510 -33.43 -14.79 10.61
CA ILE A 510 -32.75 -13.62 10.02
C ILE A 510 -33.71 -12.48 9.62
N ARG A 511 -35.00 -12.73 9.64
CA ARG A 511 -36.06 -11.73 9.36
C ARG A 511 -36.80 -11.29 10.63
N GLY A 512 -36.33 -11.72 11.80
CA GLY A 512 -36.88 -11.35 13.11
C GLY A 512 -36.65 -9.86 13.43
N THR A 513 -37.46 -9.33 14.36
CA THR A 513 -37.39 -7.92 14.78
C THR A 513 -36.02 -7.55 15.34
N ASP A 514 -35.43 -8.42 16.15
CA ASP A 514 -34.17 -8.19 16.82
C ASP A 514 -33.01 -8.12 15.81
N VAL A 515 -33.01 -9.00 14.81
CA VAL A 515 -32.03 -9.00 13.71
C VAL A 515 -32.19 -7.75 12.85
N ASN A 516 -33.43 -7.34 12.54
CA ASN A 516 -33.67 -6.12 11.78
C ASN A 516 -33.19 -4.85 12.52
N ALA A 517 -33.24 -4.83 13.83
CA ALA A 517 -32.71 -3.74 14.64
C ALA A 517 -31.15 -3.70 14.62
N ALA A 518 -30.51 -4.88 14.64
CA ALA A 518 -29.06 -5.01 14.71
C ALA A 518 -28.36 -4.89 13.33
N VAL A 519 -29.04 -5.21 12.23
CA VAL A 519 -28.40 -5.33 10.90
C VAL A 519 -27.75 -4.04 10.42
N SER A 520 -28.26 -2.88 10.78
CA SER A 520 -27.69 -1.58 10.41
C SER A 520 -26.32 -1.38 11.02
N GLU A 521 -26.12 -1.74 12.28
CA GLU A 521 -24.83 -1.66 12.97
C GLU A 521 -23.84 -2.68 12.42
N VAL A 522 -24.28 -3.92 12.20
CA VAL A 522 -23.46 -4.98 11.60
C VAL A 522 -23.03 -4.60 10.18
N SER A 523 -23.92 -4.06 9.35
CA SER A 523 -23.58 -3.65 7.97
C SER A 523 -22.68 -2.41 7.89
N ALA A 524 -22.67 -1.58 8.92
CA ALA A 524 -21.77 -0.44 9.05
C ALA A 524 -20.35 -0.85 9.51
N ASN A 525 -20.16 -2.09 10.02
CA ASN A 525 -18.85 -2.58 10.48
C ASN A 525 -17.93 -2.84 9.29
N PRO A 526 -16.75 -2.15 9.17
CA PRO A 526 -15.85 -2.30 8.04
C PRO A 526 -15.32 -3.73 7.86
N GLY A 527 -15.01 -4.44 8.97
CA GLY A 527 -14.55 -5.83 8.94
C GLY A 527 -15.62 -6.78 8.37
N VAL A 528 -16.88 -6.64 8.81
CA VAL A 528 -17.99 -7.41 8.25
C VAL A 528 -18.19 -7.11 6.77
N ARG A 529 -18.12 -5.84 6.37
CA ARG A 529 -18.25 -5.44 4.96
C ARG A 529 -17.17 -6.07 4.09
N ALA A 530 -15.92 -6.10 4.55
CA ALA A 530 -14.82 -6.73 3.83
C ALA A 530 -15.09 -8.23 3.59
N VAL A 531 -15.52 -8.96 4.63
CA VAL A 531 -15.86 -10.39 4.52
C VAL A 531 -17.05 -10.61 3.57
N MET A 532 -18.11 -9.82 3.71
CA MET A 532 -19.30 -9.99 2.87
C MET A 532 -19.03 -9.68 1.41
N ARG A 533 -18.28 -8.61 1.10
CA ARG A 533 -17.85 -8.30 -0.27
C ARG A 533 -17.06 -9.45 -0.89
N ARG A 534 -16.10 -10.00 -0.15
CA ARG A 534 -15.31 -11.14 -0.63
C ARG A 534 -16.21 -12.35 -0.97
N ARG A 535 -17.15 -12.68 -0.09
CA ARG A 535 -18.09 -13.79 -0.31
C ARG A 535 -19.06 -13.56 -1.46
N GLN A 536 -19.60 -12.35 -1.60
CA GLN A 536 -20.47 -11.96 -2.71
C GLN A 536 -19.73 -12.08 -4.05
N ARG A 537 -18.49 -11.60 -4.10
CA ARG A 537 -17.64 -11.74 -5.29
C ARG A 537 -17.34 -13.20 -5.61
N ALA A 538 -16.97 -14.00 -4.61
CA ALA A 538 -16.75 -15.43 -4.79
C ALA A 538 -18.00 -16.15 -5.29
N TRP A 539 -19.18 -15.82 -4.75
CA TRP A 539 -20.47 -16.38 -5.17
C TRP A 539 -20.76 -16.04 -6.65
N ALA A 540 -20.60 -14.78 -7.05
CA ALA A 540 -20.85 -14.33 -8.41
C ALA A 540 -19.88 -15.01 -9.41
N ARG A 541 -18.63 -15.12 -9.03
CA ARG A 541 -17.60 -15.75 -9.87
C ARG A 541 -17.83 -17.23 -10.09
N ALA A 542 -18.15 -17.97 -9.04
CA ALA A 542 -18.44 -19.40 -9.13
C ALA A 542 -19.61 -19.73 -10.08
N ARG A 543 -20.39 -18.71 -10.47
CA ARG A 543 -21.59 -18.83 -11.30
C ARG A 543 -21.52 -18.12 -12.65
N GLY A 544 -20.34 -17.54 -12.97
CA GLY A 544 -20.18 -16.75 -14.21
C GLY A 544 -20.97 -15.45 -14.24
N GLY A 545 -21.42 -14.97 -13.08
CA GLY A 545 -22.24 -13.78 -12.93
C GLY A 545 -23.37 -13.94 -11.94
N GLY A 546 -24.30 -12.98 -11.92
CA GLY A 546 -25.49 -13.04 -11.09
C GLY A 546 -26.18 -11.69 -10.92
N VAL A 547 -27.37 -11.72 -10.31
CA VAL A 547 -28.10 -10.53 -9.89
C VAL A 547 -28.02 -10.43 -8.36
N LEU A 548 -27.43 -9.34 -7.87
CA LEU A 548 -27.23 -9.06 -6.46
C LEU A 548 -28.20 -7.96 -6.01
N GLU A 549 -28.81 -8.13 -4.84
CA GLU A 549 -29.66 -7.12 -4.21
C GLU A 549 -29.14 -6.73 -2.84
#